data_ed7aad32d0aca848b6690cb953a4b3f7
#
_entry.id   ed7aad32d0aca848b6690cb953a4b3f7
#
_cell.length_a   1.000
_cell.length_b   1.000
_cell.length_c   1.000
_cell.angle_alpha   90.00
_cell.angle_beta   90.00
_cell.angle_gamma   90.00
#
_symmetry.space_group_name_H-M   'P 1'
#
loop_
_entity.id
_entity.type
_entity.pdbx_description
1 polymer ?
#
loop_
_entity_poly.entity_id
_entity_poly.type
_entity_poly.pdbx_seq_one_letter_code
_entity_poly.pdbx_strand_id
1 'polypeptide(L)'
;YTVIAVPALVYAVGAYGFFALPYTILVYPIVFLIMPKLWKVAHAKGHVTAADAVYGRYGSRPLEFAVALTGVVATMPYIALQLIGMEVVIKALGLTGELPLAAAFVILALYTYSAGLRAPALIAFVKDIMIYIVVLVAVVLVPAKLGGYGAVFAHAHDAFAVKGGATGLTLKPAQFLPFATLAIGSALAAFMYPHTLTGIFAARSADTIRKNAVFLPAYTVLLGLIALLGFMAYAAGISVKNNNDVVPALFNALFPSWFTGFAFSAIAIGALVPAAVMSIGAANLFTRNFWKPYVAPDITAAGQEKVAKVVSLIVKAGALIFILFLPTKFALDLQLLGGVWIVQTFPSVVFGLFNISNRFRAPALLAGWAAGMIGGSWLAFADGIKPVHTFVIGGGSYAIYTGLTALIFNVVVAVVVQLLLGKRGEETPALRQSAG
;
A
#
# COMPACT_ATOMS: atom_id res chain seq x y z
N TYR A 1 -4.40 -8.11 0.68
CA TYR A 1 -2.96 -8.07 1.00
C TYR A 1 -2.59 -9.12 2.05
N THR A 2 -3.06 -9.00 3.28
CA THR A 2 -2.54 -9.70 4.46
C THR A 2 -2.73 -11.22 4.37
N VAL A 3 -3.97 -11.70 4.16
CA VAL A 3 -4.32 -13.12 4.29
C VAL A 3 -4.04 -13.93 3.02
N ILE A 4 -3.99 -13.30 1.86
CA ILE A 4 -3.71 -14.00 0.59
C ILE A 4 -2.27 -13.76 0.12
N ALA A 5 -1.86 -12.50 -0.05
CA ALA A 5 -0.61 -12.19 -0.72
C ALA A 5 0.64 -12.51 0.11
N VAL A 6 0.61 -12.30 1.43
CA VAL A 6 1.77 -12.58 2.29
C VAL A 6 2.04 -14.09 2.42
N PRO A 7 1.05 -14.95 2.75
CA PRO A 7 1.27 -16.40 2.74
C PRO A 7 1.66 -16.96 1.36
N ALA A 8 1.09 -16.42 0.28
CA ALA A 8 1.47 -16.78 -1.08
C ALA A 8 2.95 -16.53 -1.36
N LEU A 9 3.47 -15.38 -0.90
CA LEU A 9 4.89 -15.06 -1.04
C LEU A 9 5.75 -15.95 -0.15
N VAL A 10 5.37 -16.20 1.11
CA VAL A 10 6.08 -17.10 2.01
C VAL A 10 6.12 -18.53 1.45
N TYR A 11 5.01 -19.02 0.91
CA TYR A 11 4.96 -20.29 0.21
C TYR A 11 5.91 -20.35 -1.00
N ALA A 12 6.01 -19.24 -1.74
CA ALA A 12 6.84 -19.19 -2.93
C ALA A 12 8.34 -19.10 -2.63
N VAL A 13 8.74 -18.24 -1.68
CA VAL A 13 10.15 -17.83 -1.48
C VAL A 13 10.66 -17.98 -0.04
N GLY A 14 9.85 -18.49 0.87
CA GLY A 14 10.24 -18.75 2.26
C GLY A 14 10.39 -17.48 3.10
N ALA A 15 11.45 -17.46 3.91
CA ALA A 15 11.74 -16.40 4.87
C ALA A 15 11.76 -14.99 4.25
N TYR A 16 12.10 -14.85 2.97
CA TYR A 16 12.08 -13.57 2.27
C TYR A 16 10.70 -12.91 2.27
N GLY A 17 9.61 -13.72 2.21
CA GLY A 17 8.24 -13.21 2.28
C GLY A 17 7.88 -12.52 3.59
N PHE A 18 8.64 -12.74 4.66
CA PHE A 18 8.42 -12.10 5.96
C PHE A 18 8.87 -10.62 6.00
N PHE A 19 9.39 -10.03 4.91
CA PHE A 19 9.69 -8.59 4.87
C PHE A 19 8.46 -7.73 5.21
N ALA A 20 7.28 -8.28 5.03
CA ALA A 20 6.01 -7.65 5.39
C ALA A 20 5.91 -7.28 6.88
N LEU A 21 6.60 -7.99 7.78
CA LEU A 21 6.58 -7.71 9.21
C LEU A 21 7.42 -6.48 9.57
N PRO A 22 8.74 -6.44 9.29
CA PRO A 22 9.55 -5.29 9.66
C PRO A 22 9.04 -4.00 9.00
N TYR A 23 8.49 -4.02 7.77
CA TYR A 23 7.97 -2.80 7.20
C TYR A 23 6.76 -2.27 7.97
N THR A 24 5.83 -3.12 8.38
CA THR A 24 4.66 -2.71 9.17
C THR A 24 5.03 -2.26 10.58
N ILE A 25 6.12 -2.78 11.15
CA ILE A 25 6.66 -2.27 12.42
C ILE A 25 7.31 -0.90 12.23
N LEU A 26 8.13 -0.73 11.20
CA LEU A 26 8.87 0.52 10.93
C LEU A 26 7.96 1.70 10.59
N VAL A 27 6.76 1.46 10.04
CA VAL A 27 5.83 2.53 9.71
C VAL A 27 5.33 3.28 10.94
N TYR A 28 5.14 2.60 12.07
CA TYR A 28 4.53 3.21 13.26
C TYR A 28 5.39 4.26 13.96
N PRO A 29 6.70 4.10 14.18
CA PRO A 29 7.56 5.18 14.65
C PRO A 29 7.52 6.41 13.74
N ILE A 30 7.48 6.20 12.42
CA ILE A 30 7.39 7.30 11.44
C ILE A 30 6.05 8.03 11.59
N VAL A 31 4.93 7.28 11.65
CA VAL A 31 3.59 7.84 11.90
C VAL A 31 3.54 8.59 13.21
N PHE A 32 4.11 8.05 14.29
CA PHE A 32 4.15 8.68 15.62
C PHE A 32 4.85 10.05 15.61
N LEU A 33 5.95 10.16 14.84
CA LEU A 33 6.76 11.37 14.78
C LEU A 33 6.22 12.42 13.80
N ILE A 34 5.75 11.99 12.64
CA ILE A 34 5.43 12.86 11.50
C ILE A 34 3.95 13.24 11.47
N MET A 35 3.05 12.26 11.60
CA MET A 35 1.64 12.46 11.32
C MET A 35 0.92 13.39 12.30
N PRO A 36 1.24 13.45 13.62
CA PRO A 36 0.68 14.44 14.53
C PRO A 36 1.00 15.89 14.11
N LYS A 37 2.17 16.13 13.51
CA LYS A 37 2.52 17.45 12.98
C LYS A 37 1.71 17.78 11.74
N LEU A 38 1.59 16.83 10.82
CA LEU A 38 0.76 16.98 9.62
C LEU A 38 -0.69 17.27 10.01
N TRP A 39 -1.25 16.51 10.95
CA TRP A 39 -2.61 16.71 11.44
C TRP A 39 -2.82 18.11 12.01
N LYS A 40 -1.89 18.60 12.87
CA LYS A 40 -1.99 19.95 13.45
C LYS A 40 -2.00 21.04 12.39
N VAL A 41 -1.12 20.98 11.40
CA VAL A 41 -1.04 21.94 10.30
C VAL A 41 -2.30 21.85 9.42
N ALA A 42 -2.73 20.66 9.10
CA ALA A 42 -3.90 20.43 8.27
C ALA A 42 -5.19 20.91 8.97
N HIS A 43 -5.37 20.57 10.25
CA HIS A 43 -6.53 20.98 11.02
C HIS A 43 -6.64 22.48 11.17
N ALA A 44 -5.52 23.17 11.46
CA ALA A 44 -5.46 24.63 11.59
C ALA A 44 -5.79 25.37 10.27
N LYS A 45 -5.55 24.75 9.12
CA LYS A 45 -5.74 25.36 7.79
C LYS A 45 -6.90 24.76 6.98
N GLY A 46 -7.66 23.82 7.55
CA GLY A 46 -8.76 23.14 6.85
C GLY A 46 -8.32 22.26 5.70
N HIS A 47 -7.08 21.74 5.73
CA HIS A 47 -6.59 20.80 4.74
C HIS A 47 -7.16 19.40 5.00
N VAL A 48 -7.59 18.70 3.96
CA VAL A 48 -8.15 17.34 4.03
C VAL A 48 -7.42 16.35 3.16
N THR A 49 -6.43 16.80 2.38
CA THR A 49 -5.57 15.97 1.55
C THR A 49 -4.09 16.35 1.71
N ALA A 50 -3.19 15.43 1.37
CA ALA A 50 -1.75 15.74 1.31
C ALA A 50 -1.44 16.84 0.29
N ALA A 51 -2.15 16.86 -0.83
CA ALA A 51 -1.98 17.85 -1.88
C ALA A 51 -2.40 19.26 -1.40
N ASP A 52 -3.47 19.39 -0.58
CA ASP A 52 -3.82 20.65 0.09
C ASP A 52 -2.67 21.14 0.96
N ALA A 53 -2.07 20.25 1.75
CA ALA A 53 -0.96 20.60 2.64
C ALA A 53 0.27 21.07 1.86
N VAL A 54 0.57 20.44 0.73
CA VAL A 54 1.65 20.83 -0.18
C VAL A 54 1.37 22.19 -0.81
N TYR A 55 0.16 22.41 -1.33
CA TYR A 55 -0.23 23.73 -1.86
C TYR A 55 -0.17 24.81 -0.79
N GLY A 56 -0.74 24.55 0.38
CA GLY A 56 -0.71 25.51 1.49
C GLY A 56 0.69 25.85 2.02
N ARG A 57 1.69 25.01 1.70
CA ARG A 57 3.08 25.22 2.10
C ARG A 57 3.92 25.90 1.02
N TYR A 58 3.78 25.49 -0.23
CA TYR A 58 4.66 25.91 -1.33
C TYR A 58 3.97 26.90 -2.29
N GLY A 59 2.65 27.06 -2.25
CA GLY A 59 1.88 27.93 -3.14
C GLY A 59 1.92 27.50 -4.61
N SER A 60 2.25 26.22 -4.89
CA SER A 60 2.50 25.72 -6.24
C SER A 60 1.40 24.76 -6.69
N ARG A 61 0.59 25.17 -7.66
CA ARG A 61 -0.43 24.33 -8.30
C ARG A 61 0.16 23.12 -9.04
N PRO A 62 1.28 23.26 -9.81
CA PRO A 62 1.89 22.07 -10.45
C PRO A 62 2.37 21.01 -9.44
N LEU A 63 2.94 21.43 -8.29
CA LEU A 63 3.38 20.50 -7.28
C LEU A 63 2.21 19.83 -6.54
N GLU A 64 1.15 20.60 -6.26
CA GLU A 64 -0.11 20.06 -5.74
C GLU A 64 -0.70 19.00 -6.67
N PHE A 65 -0.78 19.32 -7.97
CA PHE A 65 -1.28 18.40 -8.98
C PHE A 65 -0.43 17.14 -9.09
N ALA A 66 0.90 17.28 -9.07
CA ALA A 66 1.82 16.13 -9.09
C ALA A 66 1.57 15.16 -7.92
N VAL A 67 1.41 15.69 -6.71
CA VAL A 67 1.08 14.89 -5.51
C VAL A 67 -0.30 14.23 -5.63
N ALA A 68 -1.30 14.98 -6.11
CA ALA A 68 -2.65 14.45 -6.29
C ALA A 68 -2.70 13.34 -7.34
N LEU A 69 -2.10 13.57 -8.51
CA LEU A 69 -2.03 12.58 -9.59
C LEU A 69 -1.34 11.29 -9.13
N THR A 70 -0.20 11.44 -8.45
CA THR A 70 0.54 10.30 -7.91
C THR A 70 -0.31 9.49 -6.94
N GLY A 71 -1.03 10.15 -6.04
CA GLY A 71 -1.92 9.48 -5.08
C GLY A 71 -3.02 8.68 -5.77
N VAL A 72 -3.63 9.22 -6.85
CA VAL A 72 -4.65 8.51 -7.63
C VAL A 72 -4.06 7.30 -8.34
N VAL A 73 -2.98 7.49 -9.11
CA VAL A 73 -2.36 6.43 -9.92
C VAL A 73 -1.77 5.31 -9.06
N ALA A 74 -1.04 5.67 -8.01
CA ALA A 74 -0.41 4.69 -7.11
C ALA A 74 -1.43 3.84 -6.31
N THR A 75 -2.65 4.34 -6.13
CA THR A 75 -3.69 3.60 -5.42
C THR A 75 -4.35 2.54 -6.31
N MET A 76 -4.36 2.70 -7.63
CA MET A 76 -4.99 1.74 -8.56
C MET A 76 -4.41 0.32 -8.46
N PRO A 77 -3.08 0.09 -8.56
CA PRO A 77 -2.52 -1.25 -8.42
C PRO A 77 -2.73 -1.84 -7.00
N TYR A 78 -2.85 -1.00 -5.99
CA TYR A 78 -3.15 -1.47 -4.64
C TYR A 78 -4.63 -1.91 -4.50
N ILE A 79 -5.58 -1.26 -5.19
CA ILE A 79 -6.97 -1.72 -5.31
C ILE A 79 -7.03 -3.03 -6.12
N ALA A 80 -6.22 -3.14 -7.18
CA ALA A 80 -6.11 -4.36 -7.98
C ALA A 80 -5.73 -5.58 -7.12
N LEU A 81 -4.77 -5.43 -6.21
CA LEU A 81 -4.42 -6.47 -5.22
C LEU A 81 -5.63 -6.90 -4.38
N GLN A 82 -6.51 -5.98 -3.96
CA GLN A 82 -7.71 -6.33 -3.19
C GLN A 82 -8.73 -7.10 -4.06
N LEU A 83 -8.89 -6.70 -5.32
CA LEU A 83 -9.76 -7.41 -6.27
C LEU A 83 -9.28 -8.85 -6.50
N ILE A 84 -7.97 -9.06 -6.67
CA ILE A 84 -7.39 -10.41 -6.78
C ILE A 84 -7.69 -11.22 -5.50
N GLY A 85 -7.58 -10.62 -4.32
CA GLY A 85 -7.92 -11.30 -3.07
C GLY A 85 -9.38 -11.76 -3.00
N MET A 86 -10.32 -10.96 -3.51
CA MET A 86 -11.73 -11.35 -3.62
C MET A 86 -11.94 -12.41 -4.70
N GLU A 87 -11.32 -12.25 -5.86
CA GLU A 87 -11.39 -13.20 -6.98
C GLU A 87 -10.96 -14.61 -6.55
N VAL A 88 -9.82 -14.73 -5.88
CA VAL A 88 -9.27 -16.00 -5.39
C VAL A 88 -10.25 -16.74 -4.48
N VAL A 89 -10.91 -16.02 -3.58
CA VAL A 89 -11.91 -16.60 -2.68
C VAL A 89 -13.17 -17.00 -3.43
N ILE A 90 -13.64 -16.19 -4.37
CA ILE A 90 -14.84 -16.51 -5.18
C ILE A 90 -14.57 -17.71 -6.09
N LYS A 91 -13.35 -17.85 -6.63
CA LYS A 91 -12.91 -19.04 -7.36
C LYS A 91 -12.93 -20.29 -6.46
N ALA A 92 -12.47 -20.17 -5.23
CA ALA A 92 -12.45 -21.26 -4.27
C ALA A 92 -13.86 -21.71 -3.85
N LEU A 93 -14.88 -20.87 -4.02
CA LEU A 93 -16.31 -21.21 -3.86
C LEU A 93 -16.93 -21.89 -5.08
N GLY A 94 -16.16 -22.11 -6.15
CA GLY A 94 -16.59 -22.88 -7.32
C GLY A 94 -16.97 -22.07 -8.56
N LEU A 95 -16.89 -20.72 -8.54
CA LEU A 95 -17.04 -19.95 -9.77
C LEU A 95 -15.77 -20.06 -10.64
N THR A 96 -15.98 -20.15 -11.96
CA THR A 96 -14.87 -20.36 -12.91
C THR A 96 -14.80 -19.25 -13.98
N GLY A 97 -13.70 -19.21 -14.72
CA GLY A 97 -13.47 -18.24 -15.80
C GLY A 97 -13.30 -16.82 -15.29
N GLU A 98 -13.86 -15.84 -15.97
CA GLU A 98 -13.81 -14.41 -15.65
C GLU A 98 -14.87 -13.95 -14.64
N LEU A 99 -15.85 -14.82 -14.32
CA LEU A 99 -16.94 -14.50 -13.41
C LEU A 99 -16.48 -14.09 -12.00
N PRO A 100 -15.46 -14.72 -11.37
CA PRO A 100 -14.97 -14.32 -10.06
C PRO A 100 -14.48 -12.88 -10.02
N LEU A 101 -13.70 -12.47 -11.01
CA LEU A 101 -13.18 -11.10 -11.09
C LEU A 101 -14.29 -10.08 -11.35
N ALA A 102 -15.21 -10.41 -12.27
CA ALA A 102 -16.38 -9.57 -12.56
C ALA A 102 -17.28 -9.40 -11.31
N ALA A 103 -17.54 -10.49 -10.59
CA ALA A 103 -18.32 -10.45 -9.35
C ALA A 103 -17.61 -9.59 -8.27
N ALA A 104 -16.31 -9.78 -8.07
CA ALA A 104 -15.52 -8.98 -7.14
C ALA A 104 -15.59 -7.47 -7.46
N PHE A 105 -15.45 -7.14 -8.74
CA PHE A 105 -15.55 -5.75 -9.21
C PHE A 105 -16.94 -5.15 -8.97
N VAL A 106 -18.00 -5.86 -9.35
CA VAL A 106 -19.40 -5.40 -9.18
C VAL A 106 -19.72 -5.20 -7.69
N ILE A 107 -19.35 -6.17 -6.83
CA ILE A 107 -19.55 -6.06 -5.37
C ILE A 107 -18.85 -4.82 -4.83
N LEU A 108 -17.59 -4.62 -5.19
CA LEU A 108 -16.81 -3.45 -4.74
C LEU A 108 -17.42 -2.13 -5.26
N ALA A 109 -17.86 -2.11 -6.53
CA ALA A 109 -18.45 -0.92 -7.14
C ALA A 109 -19.75 -0.53 -6.44
N LEU A 110 -20.68 -1.48 -6.27
CA LEU A 110 -21.98 -1.27 -5.61
C LEU A 110 -21.80 -0.86 -4.14
N TYR A 111 -20.94 -1.57 -3.41
CA TYR A 111 -20.65 -1.26 -2.01
C TYR A 111 -20.13 0.17 -1.83
N THR A 112 -19.15 0.58 -2.64
CA THR A 112 -18.54 1.91 -2.51
C THR A 112 -19.49 3.02 -2.94
N TYR A 113 -20.32 2.78 -3.98
CA TYR A 113 -21.29 3.77 -4.47
C TYR A 113 -22.37 4.09 -3.45
N SER A 114 -22.85 3.06 -2.75
CA SER A 114 -23.97 3.19 -1.79
C SER A 114 -23.52 3.65 -0.39
N ALA A 115 -22.34 3.24 0.05
CA ALA A 115 -22.00 3.27 1.47
C ALA A 115 -21.19 4.50 1.95
N GLY A 116 -20.50 5.21 1.05
CA GLY A 116 -19.59 6.30 1.45
C GLY A 116 -18.49 5.81 2.42
N LEU A 117 -17.90 6.70 3.23
CA LEU A 117 -16.85 6.35 4.21
C LEU A 117 -17.36 5.74 5.52
N ARG A 118 -18.63 5.96 5.88
CA ARG A 118 -19.16 5.55 7.18
C ARG A 118 -19.32 4.03 7.31
N ALA A 119 -19.83 3.38 6.30
CA ALA A 119 -20.05 1.93 6.32
C ALA A 119 -18.75 1.13 6.31
N PRO A 120 -17.70 1.44 5.50
CA PRO A 120 -16.41 0.80 5.61
C PRO A 120 -15.80 0.88 7.02
N ALA A 121 -15.94 2.00 7.72
CA ALA A 121 -15.42 2.16 9.07
C ALA A 121 -16.12 1.24 10.10
N LEU A 122 -17.43 1.05 9.98
CA LEU A 122 -18.19 0.15 10.87
C LEU A 122 -17.91 -1.33 10.56
N ILE A 123 -17.87 -1.69 9.28
CA ILE A 123 -17.61 -3.07 8.85
C ILE A 123 -16.15 -3.46 9.14
N ALA A 124 -15.21 -2.51 9.17
CA ALA A 124 -13.82 -2.78 9.53
C ALA A 124 -13.70 -3.45 10.91
N PHE A 125 -14.52 -3.06 11.88
CA PHE A 125 -14.51 -3.68 13.20
C PHE A 125 -14.95 -5.15 13.16
N VAL A 126 -16.05 -5.45 12.43
CA VAL A 126 -16.53 -6.83 12.25
C VAL A 126 -15.50 -7.67 11.49
N LYS A 127 -14.96 -7.12 10.43
CA LYS A 127 -13.88 -7.74 9.63
C LYS A 127 -12.69 -8.14 10.49
N ASP A 128 -12.23 -7.26 11.36
CA ASP A 128 -11.06 -7.52 12.19
C ASP A 128 -11.32 -8.68 13.16
N ILE A 129 -12.49 -8.70 13.82
CA ILE A 129 -12.90 -9.83 14.68
C ILE A 129 -12.91 -11.14 13.89
N MET A 130 -13.52 -11.17 12.71
CA MET A 130 -13.56 -12.38 11.87
C MET A 130 -12.16 -12.85 11.49
N ILE A 131 -11.26 -11.95 11.07
CA ILE A 131 -9.89 -12.28 10.70
C ILE A 131 -9.12 -12.82 11.91
N TYR A 132 -9.26 -12.22 13.09
CA TYR A 132 -8.64 -12.71 14.32
C TYR A 132 -9.09 -14.14 14.62
N ILE A 133 -10.39 -14.44 14.56
CA ILE A 133 -10.92 -15.79 14.78
C ILE A 133 -10.31 -16.77 13.76
N VAL A 134 -10.37 -16.43 12.48
CA VAL A 134 -9.86 -17.29 11.40
C VAL A 134 -8.38 -17.61 11.58
N VAL A 135 -7.57 -16.60 11.86
CA VAL A 135 -6.11 -16.76 11.97
C VAL A 135 -5.75 -17.52 13.23
N LEU A 136 -6.33 -17.18 14.38
CA LEU A 136 -6.04 -17.88 15.64
C LEU A 136 -6.44 -19.35 15.58
N VAL A 137 -7.60 -19.65 15.00
CA VAL A 137 -8.03 -21.04 14.78
C VAL A 137 -7.07 -21.76 13.83
N ALA A 138 -6.67 -21.13 12.73
CA ALA A 138 -5.77 -21.74 11.75
C ALA A 138 -4.38 -22.04 12.36
N VAL A 139 -3.76 -21.08 13.06
CA VAL A 139 -2.42 -21.25 13.61
C VAL A 139 -2.36 -22.23 14.79
N VAL A 140 -3.49 -22.54 15.42
CA VAL A 140 -3.58 -23.57 16.47
C VAL A 140 -3.92 -24.92 15.87
N LEU A 141 -4.99 -25.01 15.08
CA LEU A 141 -5.52 -26.29 14.61
C LEU A 141 -4.72 -26.88 13.45
N VAL A 142 -4.17 -26.07 12.54
CA VAL A 142 -3.40 -26.63 11.41
C VAL A 142 -2.15 -27.34 11.89
N PRO A 143 -1.26 -26.73 12.71
CA PRO A 143 -0.12 -27.46 13.25
C PRO A 143 -0.54 -28.67 14.10
N ALA A 144 -1.59 -28.55 14.92
CA ALA A 144 -2.07 -29.66 15.73
C ALA A 144 -2.48 -30.88 14.90
N LYS A 145 -3.10 -30.67 13.74
CA LYS A 145 -3.47 -31.73 12.79
C LYS A 145 -2.27 -32.31 12.02
N LEU A 146 -1.20 -31.55 11.87
CA LEU A 146 -0.04 -31.89 11.04
C LEU A 146 1.19 -32.31 11.84
N GLY A 147 1.04 -32.68 13.11
CA GLY A 147 2.14 -33.14 13.96
C GLY A 147 2.93 -32.07 14.69
N GLY A 148 2.36 -30.85 14.78
CA GLY A 148 2.93 -29.72 15.49
C GLY A 148 3.79 -28.80 14.61
N TYR A 149 4.22 -27.68 15.19
CA TYR A 149 5.06 -26.71 14.48
C TYR A 149 6.40 -27.28 14.03
N GLY A 150 6.99 -28.21 14.79
CA GLY A 150 8.22 -28.91 14.38
C GLY A 150 8.05 -29.61 13.04
N ALA A 151 6.95 -30.36 12.85
CA ALA A 151 6.63 -31.01 11.59
C ALA A 151 6.37 -30.01 10.47
N VAL A 152 5.64 -28.93 10.75
CA VAL A 152 5.38 -27.86 9.77
C VAL A 152 6.69 -27.28 9.23
N PHE A 153 7.64 -26.94 10.09
CA PHE A 153 8.94 -26.41 9.68
C PHE A 153 9.82 -27.43 8.98
N ALA A 154 9.78 -28.71 9.41
CA ALA A 154 10.52 -29.78 8.73
C ALA A 154 10.03 -29.96 7.29
N HIS A 155 8.72 -30.10 7.07
CA HIS A 155 8.15 -30.21 5.72
C HIS A 155 8.44 -28.99 4.84
N ALA A 156 8.36 -27.79 5.41
CA ALA A 156 8.70 -26.57 4.68
C ALA A 156 10.21 -26.54 4.32
N HIS A 157 11.10 -26.97 5.24
CA HIS A 157 12.53 -27.09 4.98
C HIS A 157 12.81 -28.02 3.80
N ASP A 158 12.24 -29.23 3.83
CA ASP A 158 12.44 -30.24 2.78
C ASP A 158 11.91 -29.77 1.44
N ALA A 159 10.74 -29.13 1.42
CA ALA A 159 10.17 -28.55 0.20
C ALA A 159 11.07 -27.46 -0.42
N PHE A 160 11.67 -26.60 0.42
CA PHE A 160 12.60 -25.60 -0.05
C PHE A 160 13.96 -26.19 -0.46
N ALA A 161 14.40 -27.26 0.15
CA ALA A 161 15.61 -27.97 -0.26
C ALA A 161 15.46 -28.51 -1.69
N VAL A 162 14.28 -29.06 -2.03
CA VAL A 162 13.95 -29.52 -3.40
C VAL A 162 13.83 -28.33 -4.37
N LYS A 163 13.18 -27.24 -3.97
CA LYS A 163 13.05 -26.04 -4.81
C LYS A 163 14.40 -25.38 -5.13
N GLY A 164 15.33 -25.44 -4.22
CA GLY A 164 16.65 -24.83 -4.39
C GLY A 164 16.63 -23.30 -4.47
N GLY A 165 17.70 -22.74 -5.02
CA GLY A 165 17.81 -21.28 -5.23
C GLY A 165 17.90 -20.47 -3.95
N ALA A 166 17.26 -19.30 -3.94
CA ALA A 166 17.24 -18.38 -2.79
C ALA A 166 16.04 -18.60 -1.86
N THR A 167 15.44 -19.81 -1.87
CA THR A 167 14.32 -20.16 -0.99
C THR A 167 14.80 -20.83 0.30
N GLY A 168 14.04 -20.72 1.39
CA GLY A 168 14.38 -21.37 2.66
C GLY A 168 13.66 -20.80 3.87
N LEU A 169 13.89 -21.41 5.02
CA LEU A 169 13.37 -20.96 6.32
C LEU A 169 14.14 -19.76 6.88
N THR A 170 15.32 -19.49 6.38
CA THR A 170 16.18 -18.36 6.75
C THR A 170 16.60 -17.57 5.53
N LEU A 171 16.89 -16.29 5.71
CA LEU A 171 17.44 -15.44 4.66
C LEU A 171 18.86 -15.86 4.32
N LYS A 172 19.19 -15.86 3.03
CA LYS A 172 20.57 -15.99 2.55
C LYS A 172 21.23 -14.63 2.44
N PRO A 173 22.55 -14.50 2.50
CA PRO A 173 23.26 -13.21 2.45
C PRO A 173 22.85 -12.30 1.28
N ALA A 174 22.65 -12.88 0.09
CA ALA A 174 22.19 -12.14 -1.09
C ALA A 174 20.78 -11.54 -0.95
N GLN A 175 19.98 -12.00 0.02
CA GLN A 175 18.63 -11.50 0.28
C GLN A 175 18.59 -10.39 1.33
N PHE A 176 19.65 -10.15 2.10
CA PHE A 176 19.64 -9.15 3.19
C PHE A 176 19.36 -7.75 2.67
N LEU A 177 20.07 -7.33 1.63
CA LEU A 177 19.91 -5.99 1.06
C LEU A 177 18.51 -5.76 0.46
N PRO A 178 17.98 -6.64 -0.44
CA PRO A 178 16.63 -6.46 -0.97
C PRO A 178 15.55 -6.57 0.13
N PHE A 179 15.70 -7.44 1.12
CA PHE A 179 14.78 -7.54 2.25
C PHE A 179 14.73 -6.25 3.07
N ALA A 180 15.88 -5.71 3.45
CA ALA A 180 15.97 -4.49 4.23
C ALA A 180 15.46 -3.27 3.46
N THR A 181 15.82 -3.14 2.18
CA THR A 181 15.37 -2.02 1.34
C THR A 181 13.88 -2.09 1.02
N LEU A 182 13.30 -3.30 0.84
CA LEU A 182 11.86 -3.49 0.75
C LEU A 182 11.16 -3.04 2.03
N ALA A 183 11.66 -3.45 3.19
CA ALA A 183 11.06 -3.09 4.48
C ALA A 183 11.07 -1.56 4.69
N ILE A 184 12.22 -0.91 4.48
CA ILE A 184 12.36 0.54 4.67
C ILE A 184 11.54 1.31 3.64
N GLY A 185 11.67 0.99 2.36
CA GLY A 185 10.98 1.69 1.28
C GLY A 185 9.46 1.53 1.37
N SER A 186 8.97 0.33 1.70
CA SER A 186 7.54 0.08 1.92
C SER A 186 7.02 0.83 3.15
N ALA A 187 7.80 0.95 4.23
CA ALA A 187 7.43 1.74 5.40
C ALA A 187 7.29 3.23 5.06
N LEU A 188 8.21 3.78 4.26
CA LEU A 188 8.15 5.17 3.79
C LEU A 188 6.96 5.41 2.85
N ALA A 189 6.59 4.42 2.05
CA ALA A 189 5.43 4.49 1.15
C ALA A 189 4.10 4.37 1.89
N ALA A 190 4.00 3.50 2.88
CA ALA A 190 2.73 3.08 3.49
C ALA A 190 1.89 4.22 4.06
N PHE A 191 2.50 5.22 4.71
CA PHE A 191 1.77 6.35 5.27
C PHE A 191 1.54 7.49 4.29
N MET A 192 2.10 7.41 3.08
CA MET A 192 1.88 8.42 2.02
C MET A 192 0.64 8.15 1.19
N TYR A 193 0.07 6.94 1.26
CA TYR A 193 -1.13 6.60 0.49
C TYR A 193 -2.34 7.45 0.88
N PRO A 194 -3.20 7.86 -0.08
CA PRO A 194 -4.36 8.71 0.16
C PRO A 194 -5.31 8.17 1.23
N HIS A 195 -5.56 6.87 1.26
CA HIS A 195 -6.43 6.23 2.24
C HIS A 195 -5.87 6.30 3.67
N THR A 196 -4.55 6.14 3.85
CA THR A 196 -3.89 6.30 5.14
C THR A 196 -3.98 7.75 5.60
N LEU A 197 -3.67 8.70 4.72
CA LEU A 197 -3.73 10.13 5.04
C LEU A 197 -5.15 10.61 5.30
N THR A 198 -6.16 10.08 4.60
CA THR A 198 -7.58 10.36 4.92
C THR A 198 -7.91 9.96 6.35
N GLY A 199 -7.45 8.80 6.83
CA GLY A 199 -7.60 8.39 8.23
C GLY A 199 -6.89 9.33 9.21
N ILE A 200 -5.69 9.81 8.86
CA ILE A 200 -4.95 10.79 9.67
C ILE A 200 -5.70 12.12 9.76
N PHE A 201 -6.15 12.67 8.63
CA PHE A 201 -6.89 13.95 8.61
C PHE A 201 -8.25 13.86 9.33
N ALA A 202 -8.91 12.71 9.30
CA ALA A 202 -10.16 12.46 10.00
C ALA A 202 -10.00 12.16 11.51
N ALA A 203 -8.77 12.02 12.02
CA ALA A 203 -8.53 11.73 13.42
C ALA A 203 -9.02 12.86 14.34
N ARG A 204 -9.53 12.51 15.52
CA ARG A 204 -10.04 13.48 16.51
C ARG A 204 -8.96 14.41 17.07
N SER A 205 -7.73 13.92 17.19
CA SER A 205 -6.60 14.68 17.73
C SER A 205 -5.27 14.09 17.32
N ALA A 206 -4.21 14.89 17.43
CA ALA A 206 -2.83 14.43 17.26
C ALA A 206 -2.44 13.33 18.27
N ASP A 207 -3.04 13.37 19.47
CA ASP A 207 -2.81 12.36 20.51
C ASP A 207 -3.45 11.01 20.14
N THR A 208 -4.65 11.03 19.54
CA THR A 208 -5.27 9.81 18.99
C THR A 208 -4.36 9.13 17.98
N ILE A 209 -3.70 9.90 17.10
CA ILE A 209 -2.75 9.37 16.11
C ILE A 209 -1.56 8.70 16.81
N ARG A 210 -1.00 9.34 17.86
CA ARG A 210 0.10 8.76 18.63
C ARG A 210 -0.29 7.48 19.34
N LYS A 211 -1.46 7.47 20.02
CA LYS A 211 -1.97 6.27 20.70
C LYS A 211 -2.14 5.11 19.73
N ASN A 212 -2.76 5.37 18.57
CA ASN A 212 -2.88 4.34 17.52
C ASN A 212 -1.52 3.82 17.06
N ALA A 213 -0.54 4.69 16.83
CA ALA A 213 0.80 4.28 16.41
C ALA A 213 1.53 3.41 17.44
N VAL A 214 1.20 3.54 18.74
CA VAL A 214 1.73 2.68 19.81
C VAL A 214 1.04 1.32 19.86
N PHE A 215 -0.28 1.25 19.64
CA PHE A 215 -1.04 0.00 19.76
C PHE A 215 -1.06 -0.84 18.48
N LEU A 216 -1.02 -0.20 17.31
CA LEU A 216 -1.08 -0.91 16.01
C LEU A 216 0.05 -1.91 15.76
N PRO A 217 1.29 -1.79 16.29
CA PRO A 217 2.30 -2.85 16.18
C PRO A 217 1.84 -4.20 16.69
N ALA A 218 0.93 -4.25 17.69
CA ALA A 218 0.34 -5.51 18.15
C ALA A 218 -0.40 -6.26 17.02
N TYR A 219 -1.01 -5.53 16.07
CA TYR A 219 -1.62 -6.11 14.87
C TYR A 219 -0.59 -6.77 13.93
N THR A 220 0.67 -6.32 13.96
CA THR A 220 1.74 -6.92 13.16
C THR A 220 2.07 -8.36 13.59
N VAL A 221 1.85 -8.70 14.86
CA VAL A 221 1.97 -10.09 15.34
C VAL A 221 1.00 -11.00 14.58
N LEU A 222 -0.25 -10.54 14.38
CA LEU A 222 -1.22 -11.28 13.58
C LEU A 222 -0.74 -11.49 12.13
N LEU A 223 -0.12 -10.50 11.53
CA LEU A 223 0.47 -10.61 10.20
C LEU A 223 1.56 -11.69 10.16
N GLY A 224 2.39 -11.80 11.21
CA GLY A 224 3.38 -12.88 11.35
C GLY A 224 2.73 -14.25 11.40
N LEU A 225 1.66 -14.38 12.17
CA LEU A 225 0.90 -15.63 12.26
C LEU A 225 0.26 -15.99 10.91
N ILE A 226 -0.29 -15.03 10.20
CA ILE A 226 -0.84 -15.21 8.84
C ILE A 226 0.25 -15.68 7.88
N ALA A 227 1.45 -15.10 7.95
CA ALA A 227 2.58 -15.47 7.09
C ALA A 227 2.95 -16.96 7.24
N LEU A 228 2.83 -17.53 8.44
CA LEU A 228 3.09 -18.94 8.70
C LEU A 228 2.18 -19.91 7.93
N LEU A 229 0.98 -19.45 7.49
CA LEU A 229 0.09 -20.26 6.66
C LEU A 229 0.78 -20.71 5.36
N GLY A 230 1.75 -19.93 4.85
CA GLY A 230 2.55 -20.32 3.71
C GLY A 230 3.43 -21.57 3.98
N PHE A 231 4.00 -21.71 5.18
CA PHE A 231 4.73 -22.92 5.58
C PHE A 231 3.80 -24.07 5.90
N MET A 232 2.66 -23.79 6.54
CA MET A 232 1.65 -24.80 6.85
C MET A 232 1.10 -25.48 5.60
N ALA A 233 1.04 -24.76 4.47
CA ALA A 233 0.58 -25.31 3.21
C ALA A 233 1.50 -26.46 2.71
N TYR A 234 2.82 -26.38 2.92
CA TYR A 234 3.73 -27.48 2.60
C TYR A 234 3.47 -28.70 3.46
N ALA A 235 3.31 -28.52 4.77
CA ALA A 235 3.01 -29.61 5.68
C ALA A 235 1.66 -30.30 5.38
N ALA A 236 0.70 -29.52 4.85
CA ALA A 236 -0.59 -30.05 4.40
C ALA A 236 -0.56 -30.69 3.00
N GLY A 237 0.62 -30.75 2.33
CA GLY A 237 0.75 -31.30 0.98
C GLY A 237 0.06 -30.45 -0.10
N ILE A 238 -0.19 -29.16 0.17
CA ILE A 238 -0.86 -28.28 -0.79
C ILE A 238 0.08 -27.97 -1.96
N SER A 239 -0.41 -28.26 -3.17
CA SER A 239 0.23 -27.88 -4.43
C SER A 239 -0.73 -27.08 -5.28
N VAL A 240 -0.34 -25.87 -5.66
CA VAL A 240 -1.16 -24.94 -6.44
C VAL A 240 -0.41 -24.39 -7.65
N LYS A 241 -1.13 -24.11 -8.73
CA LYS A 241 -0.55 -23.47 -9.93
C LYS A 241 -0.29 -21.98 -9.70
N ASN A 242 -1.21 -21.31 -8.99
CA ASN A 242 -1.08 -19.91 -8.61
C ASN A 242 -0.88 -19.83 -7.09
N ASN A 243 0.21 -19.19 -6.66
CA ASN A 243 0.53 -19.09 -5.23
C ASN A 243 -0.56 -18.35 -4.42
N ASN A 244 -1.35 -17.47 -5.05
CA ASN A 244 -2.44 -16.78 -4.38
C ASN A 244 -3.57 -17.74 -3.92
N ASP A 245 -3.66 -18.94 -4.50
CA ASP A 245 -4.65 -19.96 -4.14
C ASP A 245 -4.26 -20.79 -2.91
N VAL A 246 -3.05 -20.60 -2.37
CA VAL A 246 -2.49 -21.41 -1.26
C VAL A 246 -3.39 -21.41 -0.03
N VAL A 247 -3.83 -20.23 0.42
CA VAL A 247 -4.66 -20.13 1.64
C VAL A 247 -6.04 -20.74 1.44
N PRO A 248 -6.79 -20.42 0.38
CA PRO A 248 -8.05 -21.11 0.11
C PRO A 248 -7.90 -22.64 -0.01
N ALA A 249 -6.87 -23.13 -0.68
CA ALA A 249 -6.61 -24.56 -0.80
C ALA A 249 -6.34 -25.22 0.58
N LEU A 250 -5.54 -24.55 1.43
CA LEU A 250 -5.27 -24.99 2.78
C LEU A 250 -6.54 -25.09 3.62
N PHE A 251 -7.42 -24.10 3.55
CA PHE A 251 -8.68 -24.10 4.29
C PHE A 251 -9.65 -25.16 3.78
N ASN A 252 -9.78 -25.33 2.47
CA ASN A 252 -10.61 -26.37 1.88
C ASN A 252 -10.15 -27.79 2.28
N ALA A 253 -8.84 -28.00 2.40
CA ALA A 253 -8.28 -29.30 2.74
C ALA A 253 -8.42 -29.67 4.23
N LEU A 254 -8.35 -28.71 5.14
CA LEU A 254 -8.19 -28.98 6.57
C LEU A 254 -9.39 -28.61 7.43
N PHE A 255 -10.31 -27.80 6.94
CA PHE A 255 -11.44 -27.31 7.74
C PHE A 255 -12.79 -27.77 7.19
N PRO A 256 -13.81 -27.88 8.05
CA PRO A 256 -15.16 -28.18 7.61
C PRO A 256 -15.74 -27.00 6.79
N SER A 257 -16.66 -27.29 5.88
CA SER A 257 -17.20 -26.32 4.91
C SER A 257 -17.76 -25.05 5.54
N TRP A 258 -18.42 -25.16 6.70
CA TRP A 258 -18.94 -23.98 7.40
C TRP A 258 -17.83 -23.02 7.86
N PHE A 259 -16.72 -23.54 8.39
CA PHE A 259 -15.59 -22.70 8.84
C PHE A 259 -14.81 -22.14 7.65
N THR A 260 -14.65 -22.94 6.60
CA THR A 260 -14.06 -22.49 5.33
C THR A 260 -14.87 -21.35 4.73
N GLY A 261 -16.22 -21.48 4.70
CA GLY A 261 -17.09 -20.37 4.26
C GLY A 261 -16.98 -19.14 5.13
N PHE A 262 -16.90 -19.29 6.44
CA PHE A 262 -16.65 -18.18 7.37
C PHE A 262 -15.29 -17.49 7.09
N ALA A 263 -14.22 -18.27 6.89
CA ALA A 263 -12.89 -17.77 6.58
C ALA A 263 -12.87 -17.02 5.23
N PHE A 264 -13.52 -17.58 4.21
CA PHE A 264 -13.65 -16.92 2.91
C PHE A 264 -14.43 -15.61 2.98
N SER A 265 -15.48 -15.58 3.77
CA SER A 265 -16.23 -14.33 4.04
C SER A 265 -15.35 -13.29 4.73
N ALA A 266 -14.55 -13.68 5.72
CA ALA A 266 -13.61 -12.80 6.40
C ALA A 266 -12.57 -12.23 5.43
N ILE A 267 -12.02 -13.05 4.53
CA ILE A 267 -11.04 -12.64 3.52
C ILE A 267 -11.68 -11.68 2.51
N ALA A 268 -12.89 -12.01 2.01
CA ALA A 268 -13.60 -11.18 1.04
C ALA A 268 -13.92 -9.79 1.61
N ILE A 269 -14.48 -9.71 2.83
CA ILE A 269 -14.75 -8.45 3.52
C ILE A 269 -13.43 -7.74 3.84
N GLY A 270 -12.38 -8.52 4.19
CA GLY A 270 -11.04 -8.05 4.44
C GLY A 270 -10.39 -7.35 3.24
N ALA A 271 -10.75 -7.73 2.04
CA ALA A 271 -10.33 -7.09 0.78
C ALA A 271 -11.27 -5.93 0.38
N LEU A 272 -12.59 -6.11 0.55
CA LEU A 272 -13.61 -5.15 0.16
C LEU A 272 -13.47 -3.80 0.87
N VAL A 273 -13.29 -3.82 2.19
CA VAL A 273 -13.24 -2.60 3.01
C VAL A 273 -12.05 -1.71 2.65
N PRO A 274 -10.79 -2.19 2.61
CA PRO A 274 -9.66 -1.38 2.18
C PRO A 274 -9.82 -0.85 0.75
N ALA A 275 -10.29 -1.68 -0.20
CA ALA A 275 -10.50 -1.26 -1.58
C ALA A 275 -11.50 -0.12 -1.70
N ALA A 276 -12.58 -0.15 -0.90
CA ALA A 276 -13.56 0.93 -0.84
C ALA A 276 -12.93 2.23 -0.31
N VAL A 277 -12.21 2.17 0.83
CA VAL A 277 -11.56 3.36 1.42
C VAL A 277 -10.49 3.92 0.49
N MET A 278 -9.69 3.06 -0.16
CA MET A 278 -8.68 3.45 -1.15
C MET A 278 -9.31 4.19 -2.32
N SER A 279 -10.38 3.66 -2.91
CA SER A 279 -11.02 4.29 -4.07
C SER A 279 -11.71 5.61 -3.71
N ILE A 280 -12.28 5.75 -2.51
CA ILE A 280 -12.85 6.99 -2.02
C ILE A 280 -11.73 8.02 -1.75
N GLY A 281 -10.64 7.60 -1.12
CA GLY A 281 -9.50 8.46 -0.85
C GLY A 281 -8.88 9.04 -2.13
N ALA A 282 -8.67 8.20 -3.15
CA ALA A 282 -8.19 8.61 -4.46
C ALA A 282 -9.18 9.55 -5.17
N ALA A 283 -10.49 9.24 -5.10
CA ALA A 283 -11.53 10.06 -5.71
C ALA A 283 -11.65 11.44 -5.06
N ASN A 284 -11.56 11.52 -3.74
CA ASN A 284 -11.55 12.79 -3.01
C ASN A 284 -10.33 13.64 -3.39
N LEU A 285 -9.17 13.03 -3.47
CA LEU A 285 -7.92 13.69 -3.89
C LEU A 285 -8.06 14.26 -5.30
N PHE A 286 -8.57 13.49 -6.26
CA PHE A 286 -8.83 13.95 -7.62
C PHE A 286 -9.85 15.09 -7.65
N THR A 287 -11.01 14.90 -7.00
CA THR A 287 -12.10 15.89 -7.03
C THR A 287 -11.68 17.21 -6.42
N ARG A 288 -10.95 17.19 -5.31
CA ARG A 288 -10.55 18.38 -4.57
C ARG A 288 -9.36 19.11 -5.19
N ASN A 289 -8.35 18.37 -5.63
CA ASN A 289 -7.05 18.94 -6.04
C ASN A 289 -6.85 18.99 -7.56
N PHE A 290 -7.77 18.39 -8.34
CA PHE A 290 -7.79 18.50 -9.79
C PHE A 290 -9.12 19.09 -10.28
N TRP A 291 -10.25 18.39 -10.04
CA TRP A 291 -11.54 18.79 -10.64
C TRP A 291 -11.97 20.19 -10.21
N LYS A 292 -11.98 20.44 -8.89
CA LYS A 292 -12.41 21.72 -8.35
C LYS A 292 -11.55 22.89 -8.83
N PRO A 293 -10.21 22.90 -8.74
CA PRO A 293 -9.42 24.06 -9.13
C PRO A 293 -9.32 24.30 -10.65
N TYR A 294 -9.47 23.26 -11.49
CA TYR A 294 -9.21 23.37 -12.93
C TYR A 294 -10.45 23.24 -13.81
N VAL A 295 -11.50 22.55 -13.36
CA VAL A 295 -12.66 22.22 -14.17
C VAL A 295 -13.92 22.93 -13.67
N ALA A 296 -14.17 22.94 -12.37
CA ALA A 296 -15.37 23.52 -11.79
C ALA A 296 -15.06 24.21 -10.44
N PRO A 297 -14.47 25.44 -10.45
CA PRO A 297 -14.08 26.14 -9.23
C PRO A 297 -15.23 26.37 -8.24
N ASP A 298 -16.42 26.62 -8.76
CA ASP A 298 -17.64 26.96 -7.98
C ASP A 298 -18.50 25.74 -7.66
N ILE A 299 -17.97 24.52 -7.82
CA ILE A 299 -18.70 23.29 -7.58
C ILE A 299 -19.20 23.20 -6.13
N THR A 300 -20.48 22.94 -5.95
CA THR A 300 -21.10 22.74 -4.62
C THR A 300 -20.58 21.47 -3.93
N ALA A 301 -20.78 21.36 -2.61
CA ALA A 301 -20.44 20.15 -1.87
C ALA A 301 -21.14 18.89 -2.42
N ALA A 302 -22.42 19.00 -2.77
CA ALA A 302 -23.18 17.93 -3.41
C ALA A 302 -22.63 17.55 -4.80
N GLY A 303 -22.19 18.54 -5.57
CA GLY A 303 -21.52 18.33 -6.84
C GLY A 303 -20.18 17.59 -6.68
N GLN A 304 -19.37 17.98 -5.70
CA GLN A 304 -18.12 17.31 -5.38
C GLN A 304 -18.35 15.82 -4.99
N GLU A 305 -19.40 15.54 -4.21
CA GLU A 305 -19.76 14.16 -3.87
C GLU A 305 -20.12 13.33 -5.11
N LYS A 306 -20.90 13.89 -6.04
CA LYS A 306 -21.24 13.21 -7.30
C LYS A 306 -20.00 12.91 -8.14
N VAL A 307 -19.11 13.89 -8.30
CA VAL A 307 -17.84 13.71 -9.02
C VAL A 307 -16.99 12.65 -8.34
N ALA A 308 -16.85 12.69 -7.01
CA ALA A 308 -16.07 11.69 -6.28
C ALA A 308 -16.63 10.27 -6.44
N LYS A 309 -17.96 10.09 -6.47
CA LYS A 309 -18.58 8.79 -6.76
C LYS A 309 -18.20 8.27 -8.15
N VAL A 310 -18.30 9.09 -9.17
CA VAL A 310 -17.92 8.71 -10.55
C VAL A 310 -16.42 8.40 -10.63
N VAL A 311 -15.57 9.27 -10.08
CA VAL A 311 -14.13 9.09 -10.08
C VAL A 311 -13.74 7.80 -9.32
N SER A 312 -14.43 7.47 -8.23
CA SER A 312 -14.17 6.21 -7.52
C SER A 312 -14.43 4.97 -8.38
N LEU A 313 -15.40 5.02 -9.30
CA LEU A 313 -15.62 3.96 -10.28
C LEU A 313 -14.52 3.91 -11.34
N ILE A 314 -14.07 5.08 -11.82
CA ILE A 314 -12.95 5.17 -12.78
C ILE A 314 -11.65 4.62 -12.17
N VAL A 315 -11.37 4.93 -10.91
CA VAL A 315 -10.19 4.41 -10.20
C VAL A 315 -10.23 2.89 -10.08
N LYS A 316 -11.41 2.30 -9.83
CA LYS A 316 -11.58 0.84 -9.80
C LYS A 316 -11.45 0.21 -11.20
N ALA A 317 -12.01 0.86 -12.23
CA ALA A 317 -11.80 0.42 -13.60
C ALA A 317 -10.31 0.47 -13.99
N GLY A 318 -9.58 1.50 -13.56
CA GLY A 318 -8.13 1.57 -13.67
C GLY A 318 -7.44 0.41 -12.96
N ALA A 319 -7.92 0.00 -11.78
CA ALA A 319 -7.39 -1.18 -11.09
C ALA A 319 -7.59 -2.48 -11.88
N LEU A 320 -8.73 -2.63 -12.58
CA LEU A 320 -8.94 -3.76 -13.49
C LEU A 320 -7.92 -3.80 -14.63
N ILE A 321 -7.56 -2.64 -15.19
CA ILE A 321 -6.54 -2.55 -16.24
C ILE A 321 -5.22 -3.15 -15.74
N PHE A 322 -4.82 -2.85 -14.50
CA PHE A 322 -3.63 -3.45 -13.91
C PHE A 322 -3.71 -4.99 -13.83
N ILE A 323 -4.87 -5.55 -13.51
CA ILE A 323 -5.04 -7.02 -13.44
C ILE A 323 -4.98 -7.65 -14.84
N LEU A 324 -5.62 -7.02 -15.83
CA LEU A 324 -5.77 -7.59 -17.17
C LEU A 324 -4.50 -7.47 -18.02
N PHE A 325 -3.72 -6.40 -17.84
CA PHE A 325 -2.59 -6.08 -18.73
C PHE A 325 -1.21 -6.24 -18.10
N LEU A 326 -1.13 -6.38 -16.77
CA LEU A 326 0.15 -6.59 -16.10
C LEU A 326 0.29 -8.06 -15.67
N PRO A 327 1.21 -8.83 -16.29
CA PRO A 327 1.48 -10.20 -15.88
C PRO A 327 2.26 -10.22 -14.57
N THR A 328 1.59 -10.03 -13.45
CA THR A 328 2.19 -10.12 -12.13
C THR A 328 2.15 -11.55 -11.63
N LYS A 329 3.31 -12.10 -11.31
CA LYS A 329 3.43 -13.43 -10.71
C LYS A 329 2.84 -13.49 -9.29
N PHE A 330 2.92 -12.37 -8.59
CA PHE A 330 2.43 -12.21 -7.22
C PHE A 330 1.53 -10.97 -7.14
N ALA A 331 0.37 -11.12 -6.52
CA ALA A 331 -0.52 -9.98 -6.26
C ALA A 331 0.16 -8.88 -5.44
N LEU A 332 1.13 -9.24 -4.60
CA LEU A 332 1.91 -8.29 -3.79
C LEU A 332 2.74 -7.31 -4.64
N ASP A 333 3.20 -7.72 -5.84
CA ASP A 333 3.99 -6.85 -6.72
C ASP A 333 3.20 -5.61 -7.15
N LEU A 334 1.87 -5.71 -7.25
CA LEU A 334 1.00 -4.57 -7.53
C LEU A 334 1.04 -3.50 -6.42
N GLN A 335 1.02 -3.93 -5.16
CA GLN A 335 1.14 -3.00 -4.04
C GLN A 335 2.53 -2.36 -3.98
N LEU A 336 3.57 -3.14 -4.24
CA LEU A 336 4.95 -2.65 -4.26
C LEU A 336 5.20 -1.69 -5.43
N LEU A 337 4.57 -1.91 -6.60
CA LEU A 337 4.59 -0.97 -7.72
C LEU A 337 3.92 0.36 -7.34
N GLY A 338 2.74 0.31 -6.73
CA GLY A 338 2.11 1.51 -6.17
C GLY A 338 3.02 2.22 -5.17
N GLY A 339 3.77 1.44 -4.36
CA GLY A 339 4.78 1.94 -3.43
C GLY A 339 5.91 2.70 -4.11
N VAL A 340 6.39 2.23 -5.29
CA VAL A 340 7.41 2.92 -6.09
C VAL A 340 6.97 4.34 -6.44
N TRP A 341 5.72 4.53 -6.79
CA TRP A 341 5.18 5.83 -7.18
C TRP A 341 4.85 6.70 -5.97
N ILE A 342 4.09 6.18 -5.00
CA ILE A 342 3.59 7.02 -3.90
C ILE A 342 4.70 7.58 -3.02
N VAL A 343 5.80 6.85 -2.84
CA VAL A 343 6.94 7.32 -2.03
C VAL A 343 7.62 8.55 -2.65
N GLN A 344 7.43 8.82 -3.94
CA GLN A 344 7.96 10.03 -4.60
C GLN A 344 7.29 11.31 -4.10
N THR A 345 6.15 11.22 -3.45
CA THR A 345 5.49 12.36 -2.80
C THR A 345 6.08 12.70 -1.42
N PHE A 346 6.89 11.80 -0.85
CA PHE A 346 7.48 11.96 0.48
C PHE A 346 8.24 13.26 0.68
N PRO A 347 9.18 13.70 -0.20
CA PRO A 347 9.89 14.95 -0.01
C PRO A 347 8.95 16.17 0.03
N SER A 348 7.96 16.23 -0.86
CA SER A 348 7.03 17.36 -0.94
C SER A 348 6.15 17.48 0.30
N VAL A 349 5.69 16.36 0.86
CA VAL A 349 4.82 16.35 2.04
C VAL A 349 5.64 16.51 3.32
N VAL A 350 6.69 15.70 3.50
CA VAL A 350 7.41 15.63 4.77
C VAL A 350 8.35 16.82 4.96
N PHE A 351 9.10 17.25 3.95
CA PHE A 351 9.95 18.43 4.08
C PHE A 351 9.14 19.70 4.37
N GLY A 352 7.88 19.74 3.89
CA GLY A 352 6.94 20.81 4.20
C GLY A 352 6.59 20.97 5.67
N LEU A 353 6.68 19.89 6.46
CA LEU A 353 6.34 19.88 7.88
C LEU A 353 7.47 20.29 8.82
N PHE A 354 8.70 20.28 8.33
CA PHE A 354 9.89 20.63 9.08
C PHE A 354 10.53 21.89 8.49
N ASN A 355 11.38 22.57 9.24
CA ASN A 355 12.07 23.78 8.75
C ASN A 355 12.96 23.54 7.50
N ILE A 356 13.10 22.28 7.08
CA ILE A 356 13.72 21.89 5.82
C ILE A 356 13.00 22.50 4.62
N SER A 357 11.70 22.72 4.70
CA SER A 357 10.90 23.30 3.62
C SER A 357 11.29 24.74 3.24
N ASN A 358 11.87 25.51 4.16
CA ASN A 358 12.37 26.86 3.85
C ASN A 358 13.62 26.80 2.94
N ARG A 359 14.25 25.64 2.82
CA ARG A 359 15.42 25.39 1.98
C ARG A 359 15.08 24.95 0.56
N PHE A 360 13.84 24.48 0.33
CA PHE A 360 13.41 23.96 -0.98
C PHE A 360 12.34 24.84 -1.61
N ARG A 361 12.53 25.15 -2.91
CA ARG A 361 11.53 25.78 -3.76
C ARG A 361 10.67 24.73 -4.45
N ALA A 362 9.41 25.06 -4.75
CA ALA A 362 8.49 24.13 -5.43
C ALA A 362 9.03 23.55 -6.76
N PRO A 363 9.71 24.31 -7.64
CA PRO A 363 10.29 23.75 -8.86
C PRO A 363 11.35 22.67 -8.59
N ALA A 364 12.15 22.80 -7.53
CA ALA A 364 13.14 21.78 -7.17
C ALA A 364 12.49 20.46 -6.73
N LEU A 365 11.44 20.55 -5.91
CA LEU A 365 10.68 19.38 -5.47
C LEU A 365 9.89 18.75 -6.64
N LEU A 366 9.38 19.55 -7.57
CA LEU A 366 8.71 19.06 -8.76
C LEU A 366 9.66 18.32 -9.70
N ALA A 367 10.88 18.87 -9.91
CA ALA A 367 11.92 18.21 -10.69
C ALA A 367 12.36 16.88 -10.06
N GLY A 368 12.58 16.87 -8.74
CA GLY A 368 12.88 15.64 -7.99
C GLY A 368 11.77 14.61 -8.11
N TRP A 369 10.52 15.01 -7.91
CA TRP A 369 9.36 14.15 -8.09
C TRP A 369 9.31 13.56 -9.50
N ALA A 370 9.45 14.38 -10.55
CA ALA A 370 9.43 13.90 -11.92
C ALA A 370 10.55 12.90 -12.21
N ALA A 371 11.76 13.20 -11.75
CA ALA A 371 12.90 12.28 -11.87
C ALA A 371 12.65 10.94 -11.16
N GLY A 372 12.13 10.96 -9.94
CA GLY A 372 11.77 9.75 -9.19
C GLY A 372 10.65 8.95 -9.85
N MET A 373 9.60 9.62 -10.34
CA MET A 373 8.51 8.96 -11.07
C MET A 373 8.98 8.30 -12.36
N ILE A 374 9.74 9.01 -13.19
CA ILE A 374 10.25 8.51 -14.46
C ILE A 374 11.27 7.39 -14.22
N GLY A 375 12.28 7.62 -13.37
CA GLY A 375 13.33 6.65 -13.09
C GLY A 375 12.79 5.39 -12.39
N GLY A 376 11.90 5.55 -11.42
CA GLY A 376 11.26 4.42 -10.72
C GLY A 376 10.37 3.60 -11.63
N SER A 377 9.59 4.25 -12.51
CA SER A 377 8.77 3.57 -13.50
C SER A 377 9.66 2.81 -14.49
N TRP A 378 10.70 3.44 -15.03
CA TRP A 378 11.59 2.77 -15.95
C TRP A 378 12.24 1.54 -15.34
N LEU A 379 12.84 1.63 -14.15
CA LEU A 379 13.44 0.49 -13.48
C LEU A 379 12.43 -0.64 -13.24
N ALA A 380 11.22 -0.33 -12.77
CA ALA A 380 10.19 -1.33 -12.52
C ALA A 380 9.75 -2.06 -13.81
N PHE A 381 9.56 -1.32 -14.91
CA PHE A 381 9.13 -1.90 -16.19
C PHE A 381 10.27 -2.64 -16.91
N ALA A 382 11.52 -2.17 -16.79
CA ALA A 382 12.69 -2.86 -17.37
C ALA A 382 12.88 -4.27 -16.79
N ASP A 383 12.51 -4.48 -15.54
CA ASP A 383 12.59 -5.80 -14.87
C ASP A 383 11.31 -6.65 -15.00
N GLY A 384 10.36 -6.25 -15.85
CA GLY A 384 9.07 -6.94 -16.01
C GLY A 384 8.18 -6.78 -14.78
N ILE A 385 8.09 -5.55 -14.27
CA ILE A 385 7.24 -5.14 -13.14
C ILE A 385 7.66 -5.84 -11.83
N LYS A 386 8.96 -5.93 -11.61
CA LYS A 386 9.49 -6.40 -10.34
C LYS A 386 9.73 -5.23 -9.40
N PRO A 387 9.45 -5.41 -8.11
CA PRO A 387 9.66 -4.36 -7.12
C PRO A 387 11.14 -4.12 -6.76
N VAL A 388 12.02 -5.02 -7.16
CA VAL A 388 13.46 -4.99 -6.84
C VAL A 388 14.27 -4.99 -8.12
N HIS A 389 15.15 -4.02 -8.27
CA HIS A 389 16.13 -3.92 -9.37
C HIS A 389 17.51 -4.35 -8.90
N THR A 390 18.25 -5.04 -9.76
CA THR A 390 19.62 -5.50 -9.46
C THR A 390 20.64 -4.64 -10.19
N PHE A 391 21.41 -3.89 -9.43
CA PHE A 391 22.54 -3.11 -9.94
C PHE A 391 23.80 -3.97 -9.96
N VAL A 392 24.58 -3.87 -11.05
CA VAL A 392 25.89 -4.47 -11.14
C VAL A 392 26.95 -3.35 -11.06
N ILE A 393 27.67 -3.27 -9.96
CA ILE A 393 28.63 -2.21 -9.69
C ILE A 393 29.92 -2.83 -9.19
N GLY A 394 31.06 -2.55 -9.85
CA GLY A 394 32.37 -3.04 -9.43
C GLY A 394 32.49 -4.57 -9.36
N GLY A 395 31.73 -5.29 -10.21
CA GLY A 395 31.68 -6.76 -10.21
C GLY A 395 30.76 -7.38 -9.13
N GLY A 396 30.17 -6.59 -8.27
CA GLY A 396 29.15 -7.02 -7.29
C GLY A 396 27.73 -6.79 -7.78
N SER A 397 26.77 -7.66 -7.37
CA SER A 397 25.35 -7.54 -7.67
C SER A 397 24.58 -7.08 -6.43
N TYR A 398 23.88 -5.96 -6.53
CA TYR A 398 23.14 -5.32 -5.45
C TYR A 398 21.66 -5.19 -5.80
N ALA A 399 20.85 -6.05 -5.23
CA ALA A 399 19.40 -6.01 -5.42
C ALA A 399 18.78 -5.03 -4.42
N ILE A 400 18.08 -4.01 -4.91
CA ILE A 400 17.53 -2.90 -4.10
C ILE A 400 16.07 -2.66 -4.50
N TYR A 401 15.22 -2.35 -3.52
CA TYR A 401 13.83 -1.96 -3.80
C TYR A 401 13.78 -0.71 -4.68
N THR A 402 13.15 -0.84 -5.82
CA THR A 402 13.05 0.22 -6.86
C THR A 402 12.47 1.52 -6.31
N GLY A 403 11.47 1.43 -5.41
CA GLY A 403 10.87 2.61 -4.79
C GLY A 403 11.85 3.44 -3.96
N LEU A 404 12.74 2.77 -3.22
CA LEU A 404 13.77 3.45 -2.42
C LEU A 404 14.86 4.05 -3.30
N THR A 405 15.30 3.33 -4.34
CA THR A 405 16.25 3.86 -5.34
C THR A 405 15.68 5.12 -6.01
N ALA A 406 14.43 5.07 -6.45
CA ALA A 406 13.75 6.20 -7.07
C ALA A 406 13.60 7.39 -6.10
N LEU A 407 13.33 7.13 -4.81
CA LEU A 407 13.26 8.18 -3.79
C LEU A 407 14.61 8.86 -3.58
N ILE A 408 15.69 8.09 -3.53
CA ILE A 408 17.05 8.65 -3.43
C ILE A 408 17.33 9.54 -4.64
N PHE A 409 17.01 9.07 -5.84
CA PHE A 409 17.16 9.84 -7.07
C PHE A 409 16.31 11.11 -7.06
N ASN A 410 15.05 11.04 -6.62
CA ASN A 410 14.18 12.19 -6.40
C ASN A 410 14.84 13.24 -5.49
N VAL A 411 15.32 12.82 -4.32
CA VAL A 411 15.94 13.73 -3.34
C VAL A 411 17.24 14.35 -3.91
N VAL A 412 18.07 13.55 -4.57
CA VAL A 412 19.32 14.05 -5.19
C VAL A 412 19.00 15.11 -6.25
N VAL A 413 18.08 14.84 -7.17
CA VAL A 413 17.67 15.81 -8.20
C VAL A 413 17.06 17.05 -7.57
N ALA A 414 16.20 16.91 -6.55
CA ALA A 414 15.64 18.05 -5.84
C ALA A 414 16.73 18.92 -5.18
N VAL A 415 17.75 18.32 -4.59
CA VAL A 415 18.88 19.04 -4.00
C VAL A 415 19.70 19.75 -5.08
N VAL A 416 20.06 19.06 -6.16
CA VAL A 416 20.84 19.66 -7.27
C VAL A 416 20.09 20.85 -7.89
N VAL A 417 18.81 20.68 -8.22
CA VAL A 417 18.00 21.75 -8.77
C VAL A 417 17.86 22.91 -7.77
N GLN A 418 17.71 22.60 -6.47
CA GLN A 418 17.66 23.65 -5.44
C GLN A 418 18.96 24.45 -5.36
N LEU A 419 20.10 23.81 -5.48
CA LEU A 419 21.41 24.49 -5.49
C LEU A 419 21.53 25.41 -6.72
N LEU A 420 21.05 24.97 -7.88
CA LEU A 420 21.04 25.77 -9.11
C LEU A 420 20.09 26.98 -9.03
N LEU A 421 18.94 26.82 -8.37
CA LEU A 421 17.94 27.89 -8.19
C LEU A 421 18.34 28.91 -7.11
N GLY A 422 19.35 28.62 -6.29
CA GLY A 422 19.77 29.43 -5.15
C GLY A 422 18.72 29.49 -4.01
N LYS A 423 19.05 30.26 -2.96
CA LYS A 423 18.14 30.47 -1.83
C LYS A 423 16.88 31.20 -2.31
N ARG A 424 15.74 30.92 -1.67
CA ARG A 424 14.52 31.73 -1.82
C ARG A 424 14.87 33.15 -1.39
N GLY A 425 14.88 34.10 -2.33
CA GLY A 425 15.07 35.53 -2.00
C GLY A 425 14.04 35.90 -0.95
N GLU A 426 14.43 36.70 0.04
CA GLU A 426 13.48 37.36 0.94
C GLU A 426 12.51 38.13 0.05
N GLU A 427 11.26 37.69 -0.06
CA GLU A 427 10.19 38.45 -0.71
C GLU A 427 10.08 39.77 0.04
N THR A 428 10.39 40.84 -0.65
CA THR A 428 10.28 42.23 -0.17
C THR A 428 8.92 42.42 0.50
N PRO A 429 8.85 43.06 1.67
CA PRO A 429 7.62 43.19 2.49
C PRO A 429 6.43 43.89 1.81
N ALA A 430 6.57 44.34 0.57
CA ALA A 430 5.59 45.16 -0.14
C ALA A 430 4.25 44.48 -0.50
N LEU A 431 4.14 43.12 -0.42
CA LEU A 431 2.88 42.44 -0.77
C LEU A 431 2.03 42.01 0.43
N ARG A 432 2.41 42.37 1.66
CA ARG A 432 1.61 42.11 2.86
C ARG A 432 0.56 43.20 3.19
N GLN A 433 0.56 44.35 2.47
CA GLN A 433 -0.33 45.48 2.79
C GLN A 433 -1.58 45.56 1.89
N SER A 434 -1.79 44.63 0.95
CA SER A 434 -2.98 44.66 0.07
C SER A 434 -3.99 43.52 0.34
N ALA A 435 -3.91 42.84 1.49
CA ALA A 435 -4.88 41.85 1.90
C ALA A 435 -5.26 42.09 3.39
N GLY A 436 -5.65 43.32 3.70
CA GLY A 436 -6.34 43.70 4.93
C GLY A 436 -7.82 43.87 4.65
#